data_41745130dfc93a7cbdb085eabc32ec0f
#
_entry.id   41745130dfc93a7cbdb085eabc32ec0f
#
_cell.length_a   1.000
_cell.length_b   1.000
_cell.length_c   1.000
_cell.angle_alpha   90.00
_cell.angle_beta   90.00
_cell.angle_gamma   90.00
#
_symmetry.space_group_name_H-M   'P 1'
#
loop_
_entity.id
_entity.type
_entity.pdbx_description
1 polymer ?
#
loop_
_entity_poly.entity_id
_entity_poly.type
_entity_poly.pdbx_seq_one_letter_code
_entity_poly.pdbx_strand_id
1 'polypeptide(L)'
;MKKASLESKEAKTKELAELARSHGTKVLYMQAGDTVRSKRAAMRCLYPKASDKAEDVNDLCLVLQFEEGDISALFGGDISTDVEEQLLRRRKWDKVLVFKADHHGSRYANAEALLKCIRPEITVASAGKDNRYGHPSPDAVQRIKESGSRFFCTIEGGRIRVRVIENKLVCETYVK
;
A
#
# COMPACT_ATOMS: atom_id res chain seq x y z
N MET A 1 -13.17 -23.97 5.36
CA MET A 1 -11.74 -23.55 5.37
C MET A 1 -11.55 -22.05 5.57
N LYS A 2 -12.31 -21.13 4.93
CA LYS A 2 -12.13 -19.65 5.07
C LYS A 2 -12.34 -19.13 6.51
N LYS A 3 -13.33 -19.61 7.26
CA LYS A 3 -13.65 -19.15 8.63
C LYS A 3 -12.53 -19.43 9.65
N ALA A 4 -11.98 -20.63 9.63
CA ALA A 4 -10.88 -21.00 10.53
C ALA A 4 -9.58 -20.21 10.26
N SER A 5 -9.34 -19.77 9.02
CA SER A 5 -8.19 -18.91 8.66
C SER A 5 -8.37 -17.49 9.18
N LEU A 6 -9.58 -16.94 9.15
CA LEU A 6 -9.93 -15.64 9.72
C LEU A 6 -9.75 -15.62 11.25
N GLU A 7 -10.30 -16.61 11.94
CA GLU A 7 -10.20 -16.74 13.40
C GLU A 7 -8.72 -16.89 13.86
N SER A 8 -7.92 -17.64 13.10
CA SER A 8 -6.47 -17.78 13.37
C SER A 8 -5.70 -16.48 13.19
N LYS A 9 -6.02 -15.68 12.17
CA LYS A 9 -5.39 -14.37 11.94
C LYS A 9 -5.81 -13.36 13.02
N GLU A 10 -7.05 -13.35 13.44
CA GLU A 10 -7.54 -12.52 14.56
C GLU A 10 -6.85 -12.84 15.88
N ALA A 11 -6.64 -14.12 16.19
CA ALA A 11 -5.94 -14.56 17.40
C ALA A 11 -4.49 -14.05 17.40
N LYS A 12 -3.77 -14.22 16.29
CA LYS A 12 -2.39 -13.71 16.13
C LYS A 12 -2.29 -12.19 16.23
N THR A 13 -3.25 -11.46 15.71
CA THR A 13 -3.28 -10.00 15.80
C THR A 13 -3.50 -9.55 17.24
N LYS A 14 -4.35 -10.23 17.99
CA LYS A 14 -4.55 -9.97 19.43
C LYS A 14 -3.28 -10.26 20.24
N GLU A 15 -2.66 -11.42 20.02
CA GLU A 15 -1.39 -11.80 20.66
C GLU A 15 -0.28 -10.77 20.41
N LEU A 16 -0.13 -10.33 19.15
CA LEU A 16 0.84 -9.29 18.80
C LEU A 16 0.54 -7.96 19.49
N ALA A 17 -0.73 -7.57 19.58
CA ALA A 17 -1.12 -6.33 20.27
C ALA A 17 -0.87 -6.41 21.77
N GLU A 18 -1.10 -7.56 22.40
CA GLU A 18 -0.80 -7.80 23.81
C GLU A 18 0.71 -7.78 24.07
N LEU A 19 1.49 -8.44 23.23
CA LEU A 19 2.95 -8.41 23.30
C LEU A 19 3.49 -6.98 23.17
N ALA A 20 3.00 -6.20 22.21
CA ALA A 20 3.40 -4.81 22.06
C ALA A 20 3.09 -3.98 23.32
N ARG A 21 1.90 -4.15 23.89
CA ARG A 21 1.51 -3.45 25.14
C ARG A 21 2.37 -3.85 26.33
N SER A 22 2.72 -5.15 26.46
CA SER A 22 3.58 -5.64 27.56
C SER A 22 4.99 -5.04 27.51
N HIS A 23 5.42 -4.58 26.32
CA HIS A 23 6.68 -3.85 26.12
C HIS A 23 6.52 -2.32 26.11
N GLY A 24 5.41 -1.81 26.62
CA GLY A 24 5.16 -0.37 26.72
C GLY A 24 4.82 0.32 25.38
N THR A 25 4.59 -0.45 24.32
CA THR A 25 4.22 0.12 23.02
C THR A 25 2.72 0.44 22.96
N LYS A 26 2.39 1.68 22.61
CA LYS A 26 0.98 2.07 22.40
C LYS A 26 0.46 1.49 21.09
N VAL A 27 -0.59 0.69 21.16
CA VAL A 27 -1.28 0.12 20.00
C VAL A 27 -2.48 0.97 19.67
N LEU A 28 -2.53 1.50 18.47
CA LEU A 28 -3.64 2.29 17.93
C LEU A 28 -4.34 1.50 16.81
N TYR A 29 -5.66 1.50 16.85
CA TYR A 29 -6.48 0.96 15.77
C TYR A 29 -6.94 2.11 14.89
N MET A 30 -6.81 1.96 13.58
CA MET A 30 -7.17 3.01 12.62
C MET A 30 -8.29 2.54 11.70
N GLN A 31 -9.13 3.47 11.31
CA GLN A 31 -10.16 3.30 10.28
C GLN A 31 -10.20 4.51 9.35
N ALA A 32 -10.95 4.40 8.25
CA ALA A 32 -11.09 5.49 7.30
C ALA A 32 -11.55 6.79 7.97
N GLY A 33 -10.79 7.86 7.75
CA GLY A 33 -10.97 9.17 8.37
C GLY A 33 -9.95 9.50 9.46
N ASP A 34 -9.34 8.48 10.08
CA ASP A 34 -8.33 8.71 11.10
C ASP A 34 -7.03 9.26 10.48
N THR A 35 -6.35 10.08 11.25
CA THR A 35 -5.08 10.69 10.84
C THR A 35 -4.08 10.70 11.99
N VAL A 36 -2.90 10.16 11.76
CA VAL A 36 -1.74 10.33 12.64
C VAL A 36 -0.89 11.47 12.09
N ARG A 37 -0.50 12.41 12.96
CA ARG A 37 0.29 13.58 12.58
C ARG A 37 1.58 13.64 13.37
N SER A 38 2.64 14.06 12.70
CA SER A 38 3.87 14.56 13.31
C SER A 38 4.06 16.04 12.94
N LYS A 39 5.18 16.66 13.34
CA LYS A 39 5.41 18.09 13.07
C LYS A 39 5.34 18.45 11.57
N ARG A 40 5.75 17.57 10.67
CA ARG A 40 5.86 17.84 9.23
C ARG A 40 5.08 16.86 8.36
N ALA A 41 4.70 15.70 8.90
CA ALA A 41 4.08 14.63 8.16
C ALA A 41 2.70 14.27 8.69
N ALA A 42 1.84 13.79 7.81
CA ALA A 42 0.55 13.22 8.13
C ALA A 42 0.39 11.85 7.46
N MET A 43 -0.18 10.90 8.20
CA MET A 43 -0.59 9.60 7.68
C MET A 43 -2.10 9.50 7.86
N ARG A 44 -2.84 9.51 6.76
CA ARG A 44 -4.31 9.43 6.77
C ARG A 44 -4.76 8.03 6.38
N CYS A 45 -5.63 7.43 7.17
CA CYS A 45 -6.30 6.19 6.82
C CYS A 45 -7.49 6.46 5.88
N LEU A 46 -7.50 5.81 4.73
CA LEU A 46 -8.54 5.95 3.71
C LEU A 46 -9.53 4.79 3.72
N TYR A 47 -9.11 3.63 4.24
CA TYR A 47 -9.84 2.38 4.26
C TYR A 47 -9.23 1.45 5.34
N PRO A 48 -10.01 0.52 5.94
CA PRO A 48 -11.45 0.34 5.80
C PRO A 48 -12.26 1.30 6.67
N LYS A 49 -13.56 1.43 6.41
CA LYS A 49 -14.53 1.94 7.38
C LYS A 49 -14.92 0.82 8.34
N ALA A 50 -15.39 1.15 9.53
CA ALA A 50 -15.88 0.17 10.50
C ALA A 50 -17.02 -0.74 9.96
N SER A 51 -17.78 -0.23 8.98
CA SER A 51 -18.87 -0.98 8.34
C SER A 51 -18.42 -1.88 7.19
N ASP A 52 -17.17 -1.77 6.73
CA ASP A 52 -16.69 -2.54 5.60
C ASP A 52 -16.50 -4.00 5.99
N LYS A 53 -16.93 -4.87 5.10
CA LYS A 53 -16.79 -6.33 5.21
C LYS A 53 -16.13 -6.84 3.94
N ALA A 54 -15.29 -7.81 4.07
CA ALA A 54 -14.68 -8.49 2.94
C ALA A 54 -14.66 -9.99 3.15
N GLU A 55 -14.72 -10.74 2.07
CA GLU A 55 -14.54 -12.19 2.10
C GLU A 55 -13.09 -12.60 2.25
N ASP A 56 -12.18 -11.82 1.69
CA ASP A 56 -10.74 -11.96 1.85
C ASP A 56 -10.22 -10.96 2.90
N VAL A 57 -9.40 -11.47 3.83
CA VAL A 57 -8.76 -10.65 4.88
C VAL A 57 -7.85 -9.58 4.29
N ASN A 58 -7.23 -9.84 3.13
CA ASN A 58 -6.39 -8.87 2.46
C ASN A 58 -7.17 -7.62 2.07
N ASP A 59 -8.45 -7.79 1.72
CA ASP A 59 -9.35 -6.69 1.40
C ASP A 59 -9.78 -5.85 2.61
N LEU A 60 -9.27 -6.15 3.80
CA LEU A 60 -9.39 -5.31 5.01
C LEU A 60 -8.05 -4.67 5.41
N CYS A 61 -7.05 -4.69 4.55
CA CYS A 61 -5.80 -3.97 4.78
C CYS A 61 -6.05 -2.47 4.93
N LEU A 62 -5.24 -1.81 5.77
CA LEU A 62 -5.24 -0.36 5.87
C LEU A 62 -4.72 0.25 4.56
N VAL A 63 -5.53 1.12 3.96
CA VAL A 63 -5.07 1.99 2.87
C VAL A 63 -4.67 3.32 3.47
N LEU A 64 -3.39 3.67 3.35
CA LEU A 64 -2.79 4.82 3.99
C LEU A 64 -2.24 5.79 2.96
N GLN A 65 -2.57 7.06 3.13
CA GLN A 65 -1.96 8.17 2.39
C GLN A 65 -1.00 8.92 3.31
N PHE A 66 0.25 9.00 2.91
CA PHE A 66 1.29 9.77 3.58
C PHE A 66 1.50 11.09 2.86
N GLU A 67 1.71 12.15 3.63
CA GLU A 67 2.00 13.49 3.13
C GLU A 67 3.09 14.13 4.01
N GLU A 68 4.13 14.69 3.39
CA GLU A 68 5.15 15.52 4.04
C GLU A 68 5.66 16.58 3.05
N GLY A 69 5.32 17.85 3.29
CA GLY A 69 5.59 18.92 2.32
C GLY A 69 4.94 18.59 0.98
N ASP A 70 5.75 18.58 -0.07
CA ASP A 70 5.29 18.26 -1.43
C ASP A 70 5.32 16.76 -1.75
N ILE A 71 5.73 15.92 -0.79
CA ILE A 71 5.76 14.47 -0.97
C ILE A 71 4.40 13.89 -0.61
N SER A 72 3.85 13.08 -1.51
CA SER A 72 2.68 12.25 -1.24
C SER A 72 2.95 10.80 -1.63
N ALA A 73 2.53 9.87 -0.77
CA ALA A 73 2.66 8.45 -1.03
C ALA A 73 1.36 7.70 -0.68
N LEU A 74 1.03 6.68 -1.46
CA LEU A 74 -0.11 5.81 -1.23
C LEU A 74 0.38 4.37 -0.96
N PHE A 75 -0.18 3.78 0.09
CA PHE A 75 0.06 2.41 0.52
C PHE A 75 -1.29 1.70 0.65
N GLY A 76 -1.61 0.78 -0.25
CA GLY A 76 -2.89 0.06 -0.21
C GLY A 76 -2.81 -1.29 0.51
N GLY A 77 -1.62 -1.75 0.85
CA GLY A 77 -1.44 -3.09 1.42
C GLY A 77 -1.67 -4.16 0.36
N ASP A 78 -2.47 -5.16 0.70
CA ASP A 78 -2.75 -6.29 -0.18
C ASP A 78 -4.21 -6.28 -0.70
N ILE A 79 -4.81 -5.08 -0.83
CA ILE A 79 -6.16 -4.92 -1.36
C ILE A 79 -6.26 -5.38 -2.81
N SER A 80 -7.45 -5.83 -3.19
CA SER A 80 -7.80 -6.22 -4.56
C SER A 80 -8.32 -5.04 -5.39
N THR A 81 -8.45 -5.28 -6.69
CA THR A 81 -9.11 -4.35 -7.64
C THR A 81 -10.51 -3.93 -7.18
N ASP A 82 -11.27 -4.82 -6.54
CA ASP A 82 -12.63 -4.51 -6.06
C ASP A 82 -12.62 -3.41 -4.98
N VAL A 83 -11.63 -3.47 -4.07
CA VAL A 83 -11.43 -2.43 -3.04
C VAL A 83 -10.91 -1.14 -3.67
N GLU A 84 -9.99 -1.21 -4.63
CA GLU A 84 -9.51 -0.05 -5.38
C GLU A 84 -10.67 0.68 -6.07
N GLU A 85 -11.57 -0.03 -6.74
CA GLU A 85 -12.78 0.54 -7.36
C GLU A 85 -13.74 1.13 -6.32
N GLN A 86 -13.91 0.45 -5.18
CA GLN A 86 -14.72 0.97 -4.10
C GLN A 86 -14.16 2.31 -3.59
N LEU A 87 -12.85 2.42 -3.42
CA LEU A 87 -12.17 3.63 -3.02
C LEU A 87 -12.35 4.75 -4.06
N LEU A 88 -12.27 4.44 -5.34
CA LEU A 88 -12.49 5.40 -6.42
C LEU A 88 -13.91 5.98 -6.39
N ARG A 89 -14.92 5.18 -6.07
CA ARG A 89 -16.31 5.64 -5.93
C ARG A 89 -16.54 6.49 -4.68
N ARG A 90 -15.72 6.32 -3.63
CA ARG A 90 -15.93 6.95 -2.32
C ARG A 90 -15.33 8.34 -2.19
N ARG A 91 -14.35 8.69 -3.01
CA ARG A 91 -13.62 9.96 -2.89
C ARG A 91 -13.04 10.44 -4.21
N LYS A 92 -12.80 11.76 -4.28
CA LYS A 92 -11.92 12.32 -5.30
C LYS A 92 -10.46 12.08 -4.93
N TRP A 93 -9.63 11.89 -5.92
CA TRP A 93 -8.21 11.59 -5.76
C TRP A 93 -7.36 12.71 -6.35
N ASP A 94 -6.35 13.12 -5.60
CA ASP A 94 -5.29 13.97 -6.10
C ASP A 94 -4.14 13.11 -6.64
N LYS A 95 -3.24 13.74 -7.39
CA LYS A 95 -2.00 13.08 -7.82
C LYS A 95 -1.21 12.61 -6.60
N VAL A 96 -0.68 11.39 -6.67
CA VAL A 96 0.20 10.81 -5.66
C VAL A 96 1.59 10.66 -6.28
N LEU A 97 2.64 11.16 -5.63
CA LEU A 97 3.99 11.07 -6.19
C LEU A 97 4.54 9.65 -6.15
N VAL A 98 4.32 8.95 -5.06
CA VAL A 98 4.83 7.59 -4.85
C VAL A 98 3.68 6.64 -4.57
N PHE A 99 3.62 5.56 -5.32
CA PHE A 99 2.66 4.47 -5.09
C PHE A 99 3.41 3.19 -4.74
N LYS A 100 3.09 2.61 -3.59
CA LYS A 100 3.50 1.25 -3.28
C LYS A 100 2.50 0.32 -3.97
N ALA A 101 2.95 -0.41 -4.99
CA ALA A 101 2.09 -1.32 -5.75
C ALA A 101 1.31 -2.24 -4.81
N ASP A 102 0.00 -2.26 -4.95
CA ASP A 102 -0.90 -3.03 -4.12
C ASP A 102 -0.66 -4.53 -4.34
N HIS A 103 -0.78 -5.28 -3.27
CA HIS A 103 -0.60 -6.73 -3.26
C HIS A 103 0.69 -7.17 -3.98
N HIS A 104 1.79 -6.45 -3.70
CA HIS A 104 3.12 -6.71 -4.26
C HIS A 104 3.20 -6.70 -5.80
N GLY A 105 2.25 -6.06 -6.47
CA GLY A 105 2.11 -6.10 -7.92
C GLY A 105 1.34 -7.32 -8.42
N SER A 106 0.35 -7.80 -7.66
CA SER A 106 -0.56 -8.86 -8.09
C SER A 106 -1.33 -8.47 -9.36
N ARG A 107 -1.66 -9.46 -10.20
CA ARG A 107 -2.55 -9.26 -11.35
C ARG A 107 -3.96 -8.82 -10.96
N TYR A 108 -4.38 -9.15 -9.74
CA TYR A 108 -5.69 -8.85 -9.17
C TYR A 108 -5.72 -7.54 -8.38
N ALA A 109 -4.72 -6.70 -8.55
CA ALA A 109 -4.60 -5.37 -7.98
C ALA A 109 -3.95 -4.41 -8.98
N ASN A 110 -3.78 -3.14 -8.61
CA ASN A 110 -3.18 -2.11 -9.45
C ASN A 110 -4.03 -1.83 -10.71
N ALA A 111 -5.31 -1.62 -10.51
CA ALA A 111 -6.26 -1.36 -11.59
C ALA A 111 -5.87 -0.12 -12.39
N GLU A 112 -6.09 -0.19 -13.71
CA GLU A 112 -5.85 0.94 -14.60
C GLU A 112 -6.62 2.20 -14.18
N ALA A 113 -7.86 2.03 -13.70
CA ALA A 113 -8.69 3.13 -13.21
C ALA A 113 -8.05 3.85 -12.00
N LEU A 114 -7.49 3.09 -11.04
CA LEU A 114 -6.77 3.67 -9.91
C LEU A 114 -5.54 4.43 -10.39
N LEU A 115 -4.71 3.79 -11.22
CA LEU A 115 -3.48 4.38 -11.73
C LEU A 115 -3.73 5.67 -12.52
N LYS A 116 -4.78 5.71 -13.34
CA LYS A 116 -5.22 6.93 -14.06
C LYS A 116 -5.68 8.05 -13.12
N CYS A 117 -6.30 7.71 -12.01
CA CYS A 117 -6.75 8.69 -11.01
C CYS A 117 -5.58 9.26 -10.21
N ILE A 118 -4.73 8.40 -9.63
CA ILE A 118 -3.64 8.83 -8.75
C ILE A 118 -2.39 9.28 -9.51
N ARG A 119 -2.21 8.88 -10.76
CA ARG A 119 -1.12 9.27 -11.68
C ARG A 119 0.26 9.28 -11.00
N PRO A 120 0.73 8.15 -10.46
CA PRO A 120 1.96 8.13 -9.68
C PRO A 120 3.17 8.40 -10.57
N GLU A 121 4.11 9.18 -10.05
CA GLU A 121 5.38 9.42 -10.74
C GLU A 121 6.33 8.22 -10.59
N ILE A 122 6.33 7.62 -9.39
CA ILE A 122 7.09 6.42 -9.08
C ILE A 122 6.14 5.38 -8.49
N THR A 123 6.21 4.17 -9.01
CA THR A 123 5.57 2.99 -8.39
C THR A 123 6.63 1.99 -7.96
N VAL A 124 6.54 1.53 -6.71
CA VAL A 124 7.47 0.57 -6.12
C VAL A 124 6.74 -0.72 -5.78
N ALA A 125 7.21 -1.86 -6.31
CA ALA A 125 6.79 -3.18 -5.85
C ALA A 125 7.84 -3.78 -4.91
N SER A 126 7.38 -4.35 -3.79
CA SER A 126 8.21 -5.10 -2.86
C SER A 126 7.90 -6.58 -3.01
N ALA A 127 8.82 -7.33 -3.59
CA ALA A 127 8.67 -8.78 -3.79
C ALA A 127 10.01 -9.49 -3.58
N GLY A 128 9.98 -10.72 -3.15
CA GLY A 128 11.17 -11.56 -3.02
C GLY A 128 11.52 -12.21 -4.35
N LYS A 129 12.81 -12.41 -4.59
CA LYS A 129 13.28 -13.28 -5.69
C LYS A 129 12.70 -14.68 -5.48
N ASP A 130 12.30 -15.33 -6.55
CA ASP A 130 11.74 -16.68 -6.54
C ASP A 130 10.47 -16.83 -5.65
N ASN A 131 9.69 -15.75 -5.48
CA ASN A 131 8.45 -15.84 -4.73
C ASN A 131 7.41 -16.71 -5.45
N ARG A 132 6.76 -17.60 -4.68
CA ARG A 132 5.79 -18.58 -5.18
C ARG A 132 4.55 -18.01 -5.86
N TYR A 133 4.30 -16.72 -5.69
CA TYR A 133 3.10 -16.03 -6.22
C TYR A 133 3.34 -15.43 -7.61
N GLY A 134 4.59 -15.38 -8.06
CA GLY A 134 4.97 -14.74 -9.33
C GLY A 134 4.76 -13.23 -9.32
N HIS A 135 4.89 -12.60 -8.14
CA HIS A 135 4.79 -11.14 -8.02
C HIS A 135 6.15 -10.46 -8.23
N PRO A 136 6.17 -9.26 -8.85
CA PRO A 136 5.05 -8.62 -9.53
C PRO A 136 4.66 -9.36 -10.81
N SER A 137 3.36 -9.44 -11.10
CA SER A 137 2.89 -10.07 -12.33
C SER A 137 3.20 -9.20 -13.55
N PRO A 138 3.52 -9.79 -14.72
CA PRO A 138 3.74 -9.02 -15.94
C PRO A 138 2.60 -8.06 -16.28
N ASP A 139 1.35 -8.50 -16.10
CA ASP A 139 0.16 -7.69 -16.38
C ASP A 139 0.08 -6.43 -15.49
N ALA A 140 0.40 -6.55 -14.20
CA ALA A 140 0.42 -5.41 -13.30
C ALA A 140 1.56 -4.45 -13.65
N VAL A 141 2.75 -4.97 -13.93
CA VAL A 141 3.91 -4.16 -14.36
C VAL A 141 3.59 -3.40 -15.64
N GLN A 142 2.93 -4.05 -16.60
CA GLN A 142 2.52 -3.41 -17.84
C GLN A 142 1.55 -2.25 -17.58
N ARG A 143 0.46 -2.46 -16.83
CA ARG A 143 -0.50 -1.41 -16.47
C ARG A 143 0.17 -0.22 -15.78
N ILE A 144 1.08 -0.50 -14.83
CA ILE A 144 1.83 0.55 -14.11
C ILE A 144 2.69 1.37 -15.08
N LYS A 145 3.42 0.73 -15.99
CA LYS A 145 4.26 1.43 -16.98
C LYS A 145 3.43 2.23 -17.97
N GLU A 146 2.32 1.67 -18.44
CA GLU A 146 1.38 2.33 -19.36
C GLU A 146 0.70 3.56 -18.72
N SER A 147 0.57 3.61 -17.39
CA SER A 147 0.11 4.80 -16.68
C SER A 147 1.11 5.96 -16.69
N GLY A 148 2.32 5.75 -17.21
CA GLY A 148 3.42 6.73 -17.22
C GLY A 148 4.27 6.72 -15.95
N SER A 149 4.02 5.80 -15.01
CA SER A 149 4.78 5.69 -13.78
C SER A 149 6.13 5.00 -14.01
N ARG A 150 7.20 5.53 -13.40
CA ARG A 150 8.49 4.84 -13.32
C ARG A 150 8.38 3.68 -12.32
N PHE A 151 8.55 2.47 -12.82
CA PHE A 151 8.40 1.26 -12.00
C PHE A 151 9.74 0.77 -11.47
N PHE A 152 9.78 0.44 -10.17
CA PHE A 152 10.91 -0.17 -9.49
C PHE A 152 10.46 -1.39 -8.68
N CYS A 153 11.28 -2.45 -8.67
CA CYS A 153 11.01 -3.66 -7.90
C CYS A 153 12.21 -4.05 -7.04
N THR A 154 11.95 -4.51 -5.81
CA THR A 154 13.02 -4.96 -4.90
C THR A 154 13.72 -6.23 -5.38
N ILE A 155 13.13 -7.02 -6.28
CA ILE A 155 13.78 -8.17 -6.91
C ILE A 155 15.05 -7.75 -7.67
N GLU A 156 14.95 -6.65 -8.41
CA GLU A 156 16.02 -6.13 -9.26
C GLU A 156 16.86 -5.08 -8.55
N GLY A 157 16.19 -4.22 -7.79
CA GLY A 157 16.79 -3.03 -7.18
C GLY A 157 17.27 -3.22 -5.75
N GLY A 158 17.03 -4.38 -5.11
CA GLY A 158 17.35 -4.58 -3.70
C GLY A 158 16.59 -3.59 -2.81
N ARG A 159 17.31 -2.81 -2.00
CA ARG A 159 16.69 -1.73 -1.23
C ARG A 159 16.40 -0.53 -2.14
N ILE A 160 15.17 -0.06 -2.12
CA ILE A 160 14.72 1.11 -2.88
C ILE A 160 14.51 2.27 -1.89
N ARG A 161 15.11 3.42 -2.21
CA ARG A 161 14.92 4.66 -1.48
C ARG A 161 14.38 5.73 -2.42
N VAL A 162 13.27 6.36 -2.03
CA VAL A 162 12.69 7.50 -2.73
C VAL A 162 12.93 8.76 -1.90
N ARG A 163 13.45 9.82 -2.51
CA ARG A 163 13.74 11.11 -1.87
C ARG A 163 13.37 12.26 -2.80
N VAL A 164 13.15 13.43 -2.21
CA VAL A 164 13.13 14.70 -2.96
C VAL A 164 14.47 15.39 -2.79
N ILE A 165 15.13 15.70 -3.90
CA ILE A 165 16.39 16.43 -3.96
C ILE A 165 16.18 17.56 -4.98
N GLU A 166 16.40 18.81 -4.56
CA GLU A 166 16.20 19.98 -5.43
C GLU A 166 14.85 19.99 -6.15
N ASN A 167 13.78 19.73 -5.43
CA ASN A 167 12.41 19.64 -5.92
C ASN A 167 12.17 18.52 -6.97
N LYS A 168 13.10 17.57 -7.11
CA LYS A 168 12.97 16.42 -8.00
C LYS A 168 12.83 15.13 -7.20
N LEU A 169 11.93 14.26 -7.66
CA LEU A 169 11.76 12.94 -7.08
C LEU A 169 12.86 12.01 -7.61
N VAL A 170 13.72 11.56 -6.72
CA VAL A 170 14.85 10.68 -6.99
C VAL A 170 14.61 9.32 -6.38
N CYS A 171 14.79 8.28 -7.18
CA CYS A 171 14.72 6.89 -6.74
C CYS A 171 16.10 6.25 -6.85
N GLU A 172 16.60 5.75 -5.75
CA GLU A 172 17.90 5.07 -5.63
C GLU A 172 17.68 3.59 -5.33
N THR A 173 18.43 2.74 -5.99
CA THR A 173 18.42 1.29 -5.77
C THR A 173 19.77 0.85 -5.21
N TYR A 174 19.75 -0.14 -4.32
CA TYR A 174 20.94 -0.66 -3.65
C TYR A 174 20.96 -2.18 -3.77
N VAL A 175 21.56 -2.68 -4.84
CA VAL A 175 21.83 -4.11 -5.03
C VAL A 175 23.11 -4.45 -4.28
N LYS A 176 23.09 -5.57 -3.54
CA LYS A 176 24.32 -6.15 -2.95
C LYS A 176 25.01 -7.03 -3.97
#